data_7b871901d3cc2004e143dfbcd27e4e8a
#
_entry.id   7b871901d3cc2004e143dfbcd27e4e8a
#
_cell.length_a   1.000
_cell.length_b   1.000
_cell.length_c   1.000
_cell.angle_alpha   90.00
_cell.angle_beta   90.00
_cell.angle_gamma   90.00
#
_symmetry.space_group_name_H-M   'P 1'
#
loop_
_entity.id
_entity.type
_entity.pdbx_description
1 polymer ?
#
loop_
_entity_poly.entity_id
_entity_poly.type
_entity_poly.pdbx_seq_one_letter_code
_entity_poly.pdbx_strand_id
1 'polypeptide(L)'
;VYGMMDRGFGRIINITSYSVKSPIASLELSNGARAGLTGAVAVLARKSAARNVTINGILPGPFDTDRLRGTSAKMAEQSGRPFDEIHKERMQDVPAKRFGTSEEFGAMAAFLCSQYGGYITGQNIVLDGGSFPGTL
;
A
#
# COMPACT_ATOMS: atom_id res chain seq x y z
N VAL A 1 7.57 12.18 -14.79
CA VAL A 1 6.35 13.00 -14.85
C VAL A 1 6.32 13.86 -16.11
N TYR A 2 7.34 14.72 -16.35
CA TYR A 2 7.32 15.70 -17.45
C TYR A 2 7.09 15.07 -18.83
N GLY A 3 7.83 14.03 -19.22
CA GLY A 3 7.61 13.36 -20.49
C GLY A 3 6.23 12.68 -20.64
N MET A 4 5.58 12.30 -19.51
CA MET A 4 4.20 11.86 -19.52
C MET A 4 3.24 13.03 -19.77
N MET A 5 3.51 14.18 -19.18
CA MET A 5 2.73 15.41 -19.39
C MET A 5 2.81 15.88 -20.86
N ASP A 6 3.99 15.79 -21.48
CA ASP A 6 4.19 16.15 -22.90
C ASP A 6 3.38 15.25 -23.83
N ARG A 7 3.28 13.97 -23.51
CA ARG A 7 2.47 12.99 -24.28
C ARG A 7 0.96 13.02 -23.96
N GLY A 8 0.53 13.76 -22.95
CA GLY A 8 -0.88 13.85 -22.54
C GLY A 8 -1.44 12.58 -21.90
N PHE A 9 -0.56 11.69 -21.39
CA PHE A 9 -0.94 10.47 -20.68
C PHE A 9 0.16 10.00 -19.74
N GLY A 10 -0.22 9.64 -18.51
CA GLY A 10 0.65 8.98 -17.55
C GLY A 10 -0.09 8.45 -16.34
N ARG A 11 0.38 7.33 -15.81
CA ARG A 11 -0.11 6.71 -14.59
C ARG A 11 1.10 6.32 -13.74
N ILE A 12 1.15 6.86 -12.52
CA ILE A 12 2.22 6.55 -11.56
C ILE A 12 1.57 6.01 -10.30
N ILE A 13 2.05 4.88 -9.86
CA ILE A 13 1.60 4.24 -8.62
C ILE A 13 2.80 4.09 -7.69
N ASN A 14 2.70 4.67 -6.51
CA ASN A 14 3.66 4.50 -5.44
C ASN A 14 3.16 3.43 -4.47
N ILE A 15 3.90 2.35 -4.35
CA ILE A 15 3.61 1.31 -3.36
C ILE A 15 4.33 1.70 -2.08
N THR A 16 3.57 2.12 -1.07
CA THR A 16 4.12 2.54 0.22
C THR A 16 3.71 1.60 1.35
N SER A 17 2.86 2.02 2.27
CA SER A 17 2.36 1.22 3.38
C SER A 17 1.21 1.96 4.05
N TYR A 18 0.29 1.24 4.67
CA TYR A 18 -0.73 1.85 5.53
C TYR A 18 -0.11 2.61 6.72
N SER A 19 1.16 2.38 7.02
CA SER A 19 1.92 3.14 8.02
C SER A 19 2.03 4.64 7.74
N VAL A 20 1.75 5.08 6.52
CA VAL A 20 1.60 6.51 6.19
C VAL A 20 0.42 7.14 6.93
N LYS A 21 -0.65 6.37 7.14
CA LYS A 21 -1.86 6.82 7.86
C LYS A 21 -1.82 6.45 9.35
N SER A 22 -1.21 5.32 9.70
CA SER A 22 -1.06 4.84 11.07
C SER A 22 0.37 4.35 11.29
N PRO A 23 1.25 5.19 11.85
CA PRO A 23 2.65 4.82 12.06
C PRO A 23 2.80 3.53 12.86
N ILE A 24 3.66 2.65 12.38
CA ILE A 24 3.96 1.36 13.03
C ILE A 24 5.16 1.55 13.93
N ALA A 25 5.05 1.09 15.19
CA ALA A 25 6.17 1.07 16.13
C ALA A 25 7.35 0.27 15.56
N SER A 26 8.56 0.65 15.91
CA SER A 26 9.83 0.06 15.42
C SER A 26 10.10 0.23 13.91
N LEU A 27 9.33 1.06 13.20
CA LEU A 27 9.53 1.39 11.78
C LEU A 27 9.67 2.91 11.55
N GLU A 28 10.25 3.64 12.50
CA GLU A 28 10.30 5.11 12.54
C GLU A 28 10.87 5.70 11.25
N LEU A 29 12.02 5.21 10.78
CA LEU A 29 12.67 5.68 9.55
C LEU A 29 11.80 5.38 8.32
N SER A 30 11.19 4.21 8.28
CA SER A 30 10.29 3.80 7.20
C SER A 30 9.02 4.65 7.16
N ASN A 31 8.44 4.93 8.33
CA ASN A 31 7.26 5.79 8.47
C ASN A 31 7.60 7.21 7.96
N GLY A 32 8.72 7.79 8.41
CA GLY A 32 9.14 9.13 8.02
C GLY A 32 9.42 9.25 6.51
N ALA A 33 10.16 8.30 5.93
CA ALA A 33 10.48 8.30 4.50
C ALA A 33 9.21 8.21 3.63
N ARG A 34 8.27 7.32 3.99
CA ARG A 34 6.99 7.15 3.25
C ARG A 34 6.06 8.35 3.41
N ALA A 35 5.97 8.93 4.59
CA ALA A 35 5.18 10.13 4.82
C ALA A 35 5.72 11.32 4.02
N GLY A 36 7.05 11.50 3.99
CA GLY A 36 7.70 12.53 3.19
C GLY A 36 7.43 12.38 1.70
N LEU A 37 7.56 11.16 1.15
CA LEU A 37 7.21 10.86 -0.23
C LEU A 37 5.74 11.18 -0.52
N THR A 38 4.83 10.79 0.36
CA THR A 38 3.38 11.03 0.21
C THR A 38 3.08 12.52 0.12
N GLY A 39 3.69 13.35 0.98
CA GLY A 39 3.53 14.81 0.94
C GLY A 39 4.06 15.43 -0.35
N ALA A 40 5.25 15.04 -0.80
CA ALA A 40 5.83 15.52 -2.05
C ALA A 40 4.98 15.14 -3.28
N VAL A 41 4.51 13.90 -3.33
CA VAL A 41 3.68 13.37 -4.42
C VAL A 41 2.32 14.07 -4.49
N ALA A 42 1.71 14.43 -3.37
CA ALA A 42 0.42 15.12 -3.35
C ALA A 42 0.45 16.46 -4.10
N VAL A 43 1.56 17.20 -4.03
CA VAL A 43 1.74 18.46 -4.79
C VAL A 43 1.93 18.16 -6.27
N LEU A 44 2.76 17.17 -6.60
CA LEU A 44 3.08 16.82 -7.98
C LEU A 44 1.85 16.27 -8.73
N ALA A 45 1.01 15.48 -8.06
CA ALA A 45 -0.23 14.95 -8.59
C ALA A 45 -1.19 16.06 -9.06
N ARG A 46 -1.32 17.15 -8.28
CA ARG A 46 -2.14 18.31 -8.68
C ARG A 46 -1.58 19.03 -9.90
N LYS A 47 -0.25 19.19 -9.97
CA LYS A 47 0.40 19.87 -11.09
C LYS A 47 0.28 19.10 -12.41
N SER A 48 0.24 17.77 -12.35
CA SER A 48 0.22 16.91 -13.54
C SER A 48 -1.19 16.56 -14.03
N ALA A 49 -2.22 16.77 -13.20
CA ALA A 49 -3.60 16.33 -13.47
C ALA A 49 -4.18 16.90 -14.77
N ALA A 50 -3.96 18.20 -15.06
CA ALA A 50 -4.44 18.86 -16.27
C ALA A 50 -3.85 18.28 -17.57
N ARG A 51 -2.78 17.47 -17.47
CA ARG A 51 -2.11 16.81 -18.60
C ARG A 51 -2.43 15.31 -18.64
N ASN A 52 -3.53 14.88 -18.00
CA ASN A 52 -3.94 13.48 -17.92
C ASN A 52 -2.85 12.54 -17.32
N VAL A 53 -2.08 13.07 -16.38
CA VAL A 53 -1.09 12.29 -15.63
C VAL A 53 -1.55 12.21 -14.20
N THR A 54 -1.84 10.99 -13.74
CA THR A 54 -2.26 10.73 -12.35
C THR A 54 -1.14 10.09 -11.55
N ILE A 55 -1.07 10.44 -10.26
CA ILE A 55 -0.11 9.86 -9.32
C ILE A 55 -0.86 9.47 -8.07
N ASN A 56 -0.90 8.17 -7.77
CA ASN A 56 -1.59 7.63 -6.61
C ASN A 56 -0.68 6.73 -5.78
N GLY A 57 -1.01 6.55 -4.52
CA GLY A 57 -0.41 5.58 -3.63
C GLY A 57 -1.32 4.37 -3.42
N ILE A 58 -0.76 3.17 -3.40
CA ILE A 58 -1.39 1.98 -2.83
C ILE A 58 -0.67 1.67 -1.52
N LEU A 59 -1.43 1.56 -0.45
CA LEU A 59 -0.96 1.33 0.91
C LEU A 59 -1.34 -0.09 1.33
N PRO A 60 -0.48 -1.09 1.04
CA PRO A 60 -0.78 -2.47 1.42
C PRO A 60 -0.74 -2.65 2.94
N GLY A 61 -1.69 -3.42 3.44
CA GLY A 61 -1.65 -4.08 4.72
C GLY A 61 -1.04 -5.48 4.63
N PRO A 62 -1.58 -6.46 5.35
CA PRO A 62 -1.08 -7.84 5.33
C PRO A 62 -1.48 -8.55 4.03
N PHE A 63 -0.50 -8.84 3.18
CA PHE A 63 -0.62 -9.67 1.98
C PHE A 63 0.16 -10.96 2.16
N ASP A 64 -0.33 -12.06 1.59
CA ASP A 64 0.35 -13.36 1.63
C ASP A 64 1.58 -13.35 0.72
N THR A 65 2.71 -12.99 1.31
CA THR A 65 4.00 -12.84 0.63
C THR A 65 5.09 -13.61 1.40
N ASP A 66 6.18 -13.93 0.73
CA ASP A 66 7.35 -14.56 1.38
C ASP A 66 7.85 -13.73 2.57
N ARG A 67 7.80 -12.40 2.46
CA ARG A 67 8.17 -11.50 3.56
C ARG A 67 7.25 -11.67 4.77
N LEU A 68 5.94 -11.78 4.56
CA LEU A 68 4.97 -11.97 5.65
C LEU A 68 5.16 -13.34 6.29
N ARG A 69 5.35 -14.39 5.49
CA ARG A 69 5.65 -15.75 5.95
C ARG A 69 6.97 -15.78 6.73
N GLY A 70 8.02 -15.14 6.22
CA GLY A 70 9.30 -15.02 6.91
C GLY A 70 9.21 -14.30 8.25
N THR A 71 8.34 -13.28 8.34
CA THR A 71 8.07 -12.60 9.63
C THR A 71 7.34 -13.52 10.60
N SER A 72 6.36 -14.30 10.14
CA SER A 72 5.67 -15.29 10.97
C SER A 72 6.63 -16.39 11.46
N ALA A 73 7.54 -16.84 10.60
CA ALA A 73 8.56 -17.82 10.98
C ALA A 73 9.50 -17.31 12.08
N LYS A 74 9.96 -16.06 11.97
CA LYS A 74 10.79 -15.44 13.02
C LYS A 74 10.04 -15.29 14.35
N MET A 75 8.76 -14.91 14.31
CA MET A 75 7.95 -14.84 15.52
C MET A 75 7.74 -16.21 16.16
N ALA A 76 7.53 -17.25 15.35
CA ALA A 76 7.41 -18.62 15.81
C ALA A 76 8.71 -19.10 16.50
N GLU A 77 9.86 -18.85 15.89
CA GLU A 77 11.17 -19.16 16.47
C GLU A 77 11.40 -18.44 17.80
N GLN A 78 11.12 -17.13 17.86
CA GLN A 78 11.31 -16.32 19.07
C GLN A 78 10.36 -16.70 20.22
N SER A 79 9.15 -17.15 19.90
CA SER A 79 8.15 -17.54 20.91
C SER A 79 8.17 -19.02 21.28
N GLY A 80 8.90 -19.85 20.53
CA GLY A 80 8.89 -21.31 20.67
C GLY A 80 7.56 -21.97 20.28
N ARG A 81 6.70 -21.26 19.54
CA ARG A 81 5.38 -21.74 19.10
C ARG A 81 5.41 -22.21 17.65
N PRO A 82 4.52 -23.15 17.24
CA PRO A 82 4.42 -23.61 15.85
C PRO A 82 4.15 -22.44 14.86
N PHE A 83 4.79 -22.50 13.68
CA PHE A 83 4.58 -21.50 12.61
C PHE A 83 3.09 -21.35 12.24
N ASP A 84 2.38 -22.49 12.06
CA ASP A 84 0.98 -22.47 11.62
C ASP A 84 0.06 -21.76 12.62
N GLU A 85 0.36 -21.90 13.91
CA GLU A 85 -0.38 -21.22 14.98
C GLU A 85 -0.19 -19.70 14.90
N ILE A 86 1.07 -19.24 14.86
CA ILE A 86 1.41 -17.82 14.74
C ILE A 86 0.84 -17.23 13.45
N HIS A 87 1.00 -17.93 12.33
CA HIS A 87 0.54 -17.46 11.02
C HIS A 87 -0.99 -17.34 11.00
N LYS A 88 -1.70 -18.31 11.57
CA LYS A 88 -3.16 -18.29 11.69
C LYS A 88 -3.66 -17.18 12.62
N GLU A 89 -3.01 -16.94 13.75
CA GLU A 89 -3.35 -15.81 14.64
C GLU A 89 -3.24 -14.49 13.89
N ARG A 90 -2.12 -14.23 13.23
CA ARG A 90 -1.92 -13.03 12.45
C ARG A 90 -2.98 -12.84 11.35
N MET A 91 -3.42 -13.94 10.75
CA MET A 91 -4.51 -13.91 9.77
C MET A 91 -5.84 -13.55 10.44
N GLN A 92 -6.11 -14.08 11.65
CA GLN A 92 -7.33 -13.76 12.40
C GLN A 92 -7.36 -12.33 12.95
N ASP A 93 -6.21 -11.68 13.10
CA ASP A 93 -6.12 -10.27 13.50
C ASP A 93 -6.59 -9.32 12.38
N VAL A 94 -6.53 -9.74 11.13
CA VAL A 94 -7.10 -8.99 10.01
C VAL A 94 -8.63 -9.06 10.09
N PRO A 95 -9.38 -7.94 10.04
CA PRO A 95 -10.84 -7.98 10.06
C PRO A 95 -11.46 -8.87 8.99
N ALA A 96 -10.87 -8.92 7.80
CA ALA A 96 -11.29 -9.81 6.70
C ALA A 96 -11.00 -11.30 6.98
N LYS A 97 -10.29 -11.64 8.09
CA LYS A 97 -9.92 -13.00 8.50
C LYS A 97 -9.08 -13.77 7.46
N ARG A 98 -8.42 -13.04 6.60
CA ARG A 98 -7.48 -13.54 5.60
C ARG A 98 -6.44 -12.48 5.24
N PHE A 99 -5.36 -12.90 4.65
CA PHE A 99 -4.43 -12.00 3.97
C PHE A 99 -4.93 -11.67 2.56
N GLY A 100 -4.50 -10.52 2.04
CA GLY A 100 -4.72 -10.16 0.64
C GLY A 100 -3.88 -11.03 -0.29
N THR A 101 -4.33 -11.16 -1.55
CA THR A 101 -3.61 -11.90 -2.58
C THR A 101 -2.89 -10.96 -3.56
N SER A 102 -1.89 -11.48 -4.26
CA SER A 102 -1.17 -10.73 -5.31
C SER A 102 -2.11 -10.24 -6.40
N GLU A 103 -3.12 -11.05 -6.74
CA GLU A 103 -4.12 -10.75 -7.77
C GLU A 103 -5.01 -9.58 -7.37
N GLU A 104 -5.44 -9.53 -6.10
CA GLU A 104 -6.23 -8.40 -5.57
C GLU A 104 -5.43 -7.10 -5.62
N PHE A 105 -4.15 -7.17 -5.26
CA PHE A 105 -3.26 -6.02 -5.36
C PHE A 105 -3.05 -5.59 -6.82
N GLY A 106 -2.77 -6.55 -7.70
CA GLY A 106 -2.56 -6.34 -9.13
C GLY A 106 -3.80 -5.75 -9.82
N ALA A 107 -5.00 -6.21 -9.46
CA ALA A 107 -6.25 -5.70 -10.01
C ALA A 107 -6.45 -4.21 -9.68
N MET A 108 -6.18 -3.79 -8.44
CA MET A 108 -6.23 -2.37 -8.07
C MET A 108 -5.20 -1.55 -8.83
N ALA A 109 -3.97 -2.04 -8.94
CA ALA A 109 -2.91 -1.36 -9.68
C ALA A 109 -3.29 -1.23 -11.17
N ALA A 110 -3.80 -2.29 -11.78
CA ALA A 110 -4.24 -2.30 -13.18
C ALA A 110 -5.39 -1.31 -13.43
N PHE A 111 -6.37 -1.25 -12.52
CA PHE A 111 -7.46 -0.28 -12.60
C PHE A 111 -6.93 1.16 -12.57
N LEU A 112 -6.07 1.50 -11.61
CA LEU A 112 -5.48 2.84 -11.51
C LEU A 112 -4.59 3.19 -12.70
N CYS A 113 -3.97 2.20 -13.34
CA CYS A 113 -3.18 2.38 -14.56
C CYS A 113 -4.02 2.52 -15.83
N SER A 114 -5.28 2.12 -15.79
CA SER A 114 -6.18 2.18 -16.94
C SER A 114 -6.64 3.61 -17.27
N GLN A 115 -7.35 3.75 -18.38
CA GLN A 115 -8.03 4.98 -18.73
C GLN A 115 -9.14 5.35 -17.73
N TYR A 116 -9.76 4.36 -17.08
CA TYR A 116 -10.83 4.55 -16.10
C TYR A 116 -10.33 5.11 -14.77
N GLY A 117 -9.04 4.97 -14.45
CA GLY A 117 -8.40 5.60 -13.30
C GLY A 117 -8.04 7.08 -13.51
N GLY A 118 -8.39 7.67 -14.67
CA GLY A 118 -7.95 9.02 -15.06
C GLY A 118 -8.48 10.17 -14.18
N TYR A 119 -9.55 9.96 -13.43
CA TYR A 119 -10.11 10.98 -12.52
C TYR A 119 -9.69 10.76 -11.05
N ILE A 120 -8.84 9.77 -10.79
CA ILE A 120 -8.30 9.47 -9.46
C ILE A 120 -6.83 9.91 -9.45
N THR A 121 -6.50 10.95 -8.67
CA THR A 121 -5.11 11.43 -8.53
C THR A 121 -4.87 12.00 -7.14
N GLY A 122 -3.64 11.88 -6.64
CA GLY A 122 -3.24 12.32 -5.30
C GLY A 122 -3.80 11.47 -4.16
N GLN A 123 -4.39 10.32 -4.46
CA GLN A 123 -5.01 9.45 -3.47
C GLN A 123 -4.02 8.45 -2.88
N ASN A 124 -4.27 8.07 -1.63
CA ASN A 124 -3.55 7.03 -0.91
C ASN A 124 -4.56 5.96 -0.49
N ILE A 125 -4.68 4.93 -1.33
CA ILE A 125 -5.70 3.89 -1.22
C ILE A 125 -5.17 2.77 -0.35
N VAL A 126 -5.84 2.52 0.76
CA VAL A 126 -5.50 1.42 1.68
C VAL A 126 -6.08 0.11 1.14
N LEU A 127 -5.24 -0.91 1.06
CA LEU A 127 -5.60 -2.26 0.69
C LEU A 127 -5.14 -3.21 1.80
N ASP A 128 -5.98 -3.48 2.80
CA ASP A 128 -5.52 -4.08 4.06
C ASP A 128 -6.52 -5.00 4.77
N GLY A 129 -7.64 -5.32 4.12
CA GLY A 129 -8.67 -6.15 4.72
C GLY A 129 -9.34 -5.54 5.96
N GLY A 130 -9.29 -4.19 6.09
CA GLY A 130 -9.89 -3.46 7.19
C GLY A 130 -8.97 -3.27 8.41
N SER A 131 -7.67 -3.57 8.28
CA SER A 131 -6.73 -3.48 9.42
C SER A 131 -6.48 -2.05 9.89
N PHE A 132 -6.62 -1.06 9.03
CA PHE A 132 -6.49 0.34 9.40
C PHE A 132 -7.80 0.83 10.07
N PRO A 133 -7.77 1.26 11.34
CA PRO A 133 -8.99 1.60 12.10
C PRO A 133 -9.49 3.02 11.85
N GLY A 134 -8.86 3.78 10.97
CA GLY A 134 -9.21 5.16 10.71
C GLY A 134 -10.27 5.33 9.60
N THR A 135 -10.84 6.52 9.53
CA THR A 135 -11.81 6.91 8.49
C THR A 135 -11.17 7.72 7.35
N LEU A 136 -9.99 8.30 7.57
CA LEU A 136 -9.27 9.17 6.62
C LEU A 136 -7.81 8.75 6.43
#